data_57b259a935f6e4b8d701fd5c5abe40be
#
_entry.id   57b259a935f6e4b8d701fd5c5abe40be
#
_cell.length_a   1.000
_cell.length_b   1.000
_cell.length_c   1.000
_cell.angle_alpha   90.00
_cell.angle_beta   90.00
_cell.angle_gamma   90.00
#
_symmetry.space_group_name_H-M   'P 1'
#
loop_
_entity.id
_entity.type
_entity.pdbx_description
1 polymer ?
#
loop_
_entity_poly.entity_id
_entity_poly.type
_entity_poly.pdbx_seq_one_letter_code
_entity_poly.pdbx_strand_id
1 'polypeptide(L)'
;MKKLFLWIIFLAIAFFFSMQISKEFQAKVLYLSDAVKIGILNLNTNVVNSVTRYFNQAEHIKILSNVLDKKENLQYLYDALQNEHNALLEAVDTKPTTMQVVLSRMISYVEINNYTKIWLDSKNLENKREKAIFGMISDNKAAGIAVYQEGRLQGFLNGNEKCSYSVNIGDNTMPGVAKYDINKGFVVDYIPLYPRVEIGDNVYTSGFDEIFYPGIFVGIVESVEESQGYQIARVKPATIGAEQFYWLVDIDSLKSEFLPQQNTESQDNTTKIFDFNKE
;
A
#
# COMPACT_ATOMS: atom_id res chain seq x y z
N MET A 1 -6.78 -72.12 40.20
CA MET A 1 -6.04 -70.90 40.01
C MET A 1 -4.52 -71.05 40.17
N LYS A 2 -3.98 -71.64 41.19
CA LYS A 2 -2.53 -71.81 41.41
C LYS A 2 -1.77 -72.57 40.26
N LYS A 3 -2.39 -73.55 39.63
CA LYS A 3 -1.78 -74.30 38.51
C LYS A 3 -1.67 -73.44 37.23
N LEU A 4 -2.63 -72.59 36.96
CA LEU A 4 -2.64 -71.69 35.81
C LEU A 4 -1.57 -70.61 35.96
N PHE A 5 -1.37 -70.11 37.16
CA PHE A 5 -0.34 -69.09 37.49
C PHE A 5 1.08 -69.68 37.35
N LEU A 6 1.29 -70.96 37.78
CA LEU A 6 2.55 -71.69 37.59
C LEU A 6 2.87 -71.90 36.08
N TRP A 7 1.88 -72.23 35.25
CA TRP A 7 2.04 -72.35 33.81
C TRP A 7 2.40 -71.04 33.14
N ILE A 8 1.82 -69.94 33.58
CA ILE A 8 2.12 -68.56 33.06
C ILE A 8 3.59 -68.24 33.41
N ILE A 9 4.02 -68.46 34.65
CA ILE A 9 5.40 -68.23 35.09
C ILE A 9 6.40 -69.10 34.26
N PHE A 10 6.09 -70.40 34.05
CA PHE A 10 6.91 -71.25 33.25
C PHE A 10 7.04 -70.80 31.80
N LEU A 11 5.94 -70.35 31.19
CA LEU A 11 5.92 -69.80 29.85
C LEU A 11 6.72 -68.48 29.77
N ALA A 12 6.61 -67.58 30.78
CA ALA A 12 7.40 -66.40 30.85
C ALA A 12 8.91 -66.67 30.98
N ILE A 13 9.29 -67.61 31.77
CA ILE A 13 10.71 -68.05 31.94
C ILE A 13 11.21 -68.65 30.65
N ALA A 14 10.45 -69.54 30.00
CA ALA A 14 10.84 -70.18 28.73
C ALA A 14 10.97 -69.10 27.62
N PHE A 15 10.07 -68.08 27.58
CA PHE A 15 10.14 -66.94 26.68
C PHE A 15 11.40 -66.11 26.94
N PHE A 16 11.72 -65.83 28.20
CA PHE A 16 12.91 -65.08 28.59
C PHE A 16 14.21 -65.81 28.19
N PHE A 17 14.29 -67.15 28.37
CA PHE A 17 15.41 -67.93 27.92
C PHE A 17 15.52 -68.02 26.39
N SER A 18 14.40 -68.12 25.69
CA SER A 18 14.37 -68.12 24.23
C SER A 18 14.89 -66.80 23.69
N MET A 19 14.59 -65.72 24.36
CA MET A 19 15.04 -64.34 23.99
C MET A 19 16.56 -64.16 24.16
N GLN A 20 17.18 -64.87 25.10
CA GLN A 20 18.64 -64.83 25.31
C GLN A 20 19.46 -65.70 24.30
N ILE A 21 18.88 -66.73 23.74
CA ILE A 21 19.63 -67.74 22.94
C ILE A 21 19.63 -67.39 21.43
N SER A 22 18.67 -66.69 20.92
CA SER A 22 18.56 -66.38 19.48
C SER A 22 18.60 -64.87 19.15
N LYS A 23 19.71 -64.49 18.51
CA LYS A 23 19.85 -63.10 18.01
C LYS A 23 18.76 -62.75 17.01
N GLU A 24 18.26 -63.70 16.23
CA GLU A 24 17.17 -63.48 15.27
C GLU A 24 15.84 -63.27 15.96
N PHE A 25 15.59 -63.92 17.09
CA PHE A 25 14.36 -63.67 17.88
C PHE A 25 14.37 -62.29 18.57
N GLN A 26 15.52 -61.87 19.10
CA GLN A 26 15.69 -60.51 19.64
C GLN A 26 15.43 -59.47 18.59
N ALA A 27 15.95 -59.62 17.37
CA ALA A 27 15.73 -58.69 16.28
C ALA A 27 14.24 -58.59 15.89
N LYS A 28 13.50 -59.69 15.85
CA LYS A 28 12.06 -59.67 15.55
C LYS A 28 11.22 -59.03 16.65
N VAL A 29 11.56 -59.28 17.92
CA VAL A 29 10.86 -58.66 19.07
C VAL A 29 11.15 -57.15 19.12
N LEU A 30 12.38 -56.73 18.88
CA LEU A 30 12.73 -55.29 18.76
C LEU A 30 12.00 -54.64 17.61
N TYR A 31 11.95 -55.28 16.44
CA TYR A 31 11.20 -54.76 15.29
C TYR A 31 9.70 -54.57 15.60
N LEU A 32 9.09 -55.57 16.30
CA LEU A 32 7.70 -55.47 16.71
C LEU A 32 7.47 -54.31 17.72
N SER A 33 8.41 -54.16 18.67
CA SER A 33 8.38 -53.07 19.66
C SER A 33 8.49 -51.70 18.98
N ASP A 34 9.38 -51.55 18.00
CA ASP A 34 9.56 -50.32 17.25
C ASP A 34 8.35 -50.00 16.35
N ALA A 35 7.77 -51.04 15.73
CA ALA A 35 6.53 -50.85 14.95
C ALA A 35 5.35 -50.38 15.81
N VAL A 36 5.23 -50.92 17.04
CA VAL A 36 4.19 -50.45 18.00
C VAL A 36 4.47 -49.04 18.47
N LYS A 37 5.72 -48.70 18.80
CA LYS A 37 6.10 -47.32 19.19
C LYS A 37 5.83 -46.31 18.06
N ILE A 38 6.22 -46.64 16.84
CA ILE A 38 5.97 -45.79 15.66
C ILE A 38 4.45 -45.62 15.42
N GLY A 39 3.69 -46.72 15.58
CA GLY A 39 2.23 -46.69 15.48
C GLY A 39 1.59 -45.76 16.52
N ILE A 40 2.03 -45.81 17.77
CA ILE A 40 1.52 -44.93 18.85
C ILE A 40 1.95 -43.49 18.62
N LEU A 41 3.19 -43.25 18.20
CA LEU A 41 3.66 -41.89 17.88
C LEU A 41 2.89 -41.28 16.69
N ASN A 42 2.63 -42.05 15.66
CA ASN A 42 1.87 -41.60 14.49
C ASN A 42 0.40 -41.33 14.83
N LEU A 43 -0.22 -42.13 15.71
CA LEU A 43 -1.57 -41.84 16.21
C LEU A 43 -1.62 -40.54 17.01
N ASN A 44 -0.65 -40.35 17.89
CA ASN A 44 -0.59 -39.15 18.71
C ASN A 44 -0.36 -37.88 17.83
N THR A 45 0.55 -37.92 16.88
CA THR A 45 0.82 -36.81 15.98
C THR A 45 -0.38 -36.52 15.06
N ASN A 46 -1.09 -37.52 14.58
CA ASN A 46 -2.28 -37.32 13.75
C ASN A 46 -3.44 -36.72 14.53
N VAL A 47 -3.66 -37.12 15.77
CA VAL A 47 -4.69 -36.57 16.65
C VAL A 47 -4.34 -35.13 17.03
N VAL A 48 -3.13 -34.86 17.46
CA VAL A 48 -2.67 -33.49 17.81
C VAL A 48 -2.77 -32.57 16.60
N ASN A 49 -2.30 -33.00 15.42
CA ASN A 49 -2.39 -32.21 14.21
C ASN A 49 -3.85 -31.93 13.78
N SER A 50 -4.74 -32.89 13.94
CA SER A 50 -6.17 -32.71 13.62
C SER A 50 -6.84 -31.74 14.58
N VAL A 51 -6.55 -31.85 15.85
CA VAL A 51 -7.06 -30.94 16.89
C VAL A 51 -6.51 -29.53 16.68
N THR A 52 -5.21 -29.39 16.46
CA THR A 52 -4.57 -28.10 16.23
C THR A 52 -5.11 -27.42 14.95
N ARG A 53 -5.32 -28.19 13.87
CA ARG A 53 -5.94 -27.66 12.65
C ARG A 53 -7.37 -27.18 12.91
N TYR A 54 -8.15 -27.90 13.67
CA TYR A 54 -9.53 -27.50 13.99
C TYR A 54 -9.57 -26.21 14.81
N PHE A 55 -8.72 -26.08 15.84
CA PHE A 55 -8.64 -24.85 16.63
C PHE A 55 -8.10 -23.68 15.82
N ASN A 56 -7.06 -23.89 15.01
CA ASN A 56 -6.55 -22.82 14.15
C ASN A 56 -7.60 -22.38 13.11
N GLN A 57 -8.39 -23.32 12.55
CA GLN A 57 -9.48 -22.96 11.64
C GLN A 57 -10.57 -22.13 12.34
N ALA A 58 -10.96 -22.50 13.56
CA ALA A 58 -11.94 -21.74 14.33
C ALA A 58 -11.45 -20.35 14.68
N GLU A 59 -10.18 -20.19 15.03
CA GLU A 59 -9.54 -18.91 15.27
C GLU A 59 -9.44 -18.06 13.99
N HIS A 60 -9.03 -18.66 12.88
CA HIS A 60 -9.01 -17.99 11.58
C HIS A 60 -10.40 -17.54 11.13
N ILE A 61 -11.45 -18.35 11.33
CA ILE A 61 -12.83 -17.97 11.02
C ILE A 61 -13.25 -16.78 11.88
N LYS A 62 -12.92 -16.77 13.16
CA LYS A 62 -13.23 -15.65 14.05
C LYS A 62 -12.49 -14.36 13.66
N ILE A 63 -11.23 -14.46 13.28
CA ILE A 63 -10.45 -13.31 12.80
C ILE A 63 -11.04 -12.80 11.48
N LEU A 64 -11.34 -13.70 10.54
CA LEU A 64 -11.95 -13.35 9.26
C LEU A 64 -13.34 -12.72 9.42
N SER A 65 -14.19 -13.25 10.32
CA SER A 65 -15.50 -12.63 10.60
C SER A 65 -15.35 -11.23 11.17
N ASN A 66 -14.45 -11.01 12.13
CA ASN A 66 -14.19 -9.68 12.68
C ASN A 66 -13.65 -8.70 11.64
N VAL A 67 -12.83 -9.18 10.69
CA VAL A 67 -12.32 -8.34 9.57
C VAL A 67 -13.43 -8.02 8.58
N LEU A 68 -14.32 -8.97 8.30
CA LEU A 68 -15.49 -8.76 7.44
C LEU A 68 -16.47 -7.77 8.06
N ASP A 69 -16.83 -7.93 9.34
CA ASP A 69 -17.71 -7.01 10.07
C ASP A 69 -17.13 -5.58 10.09
N LYS A 70 -15.81 -5.48 10.29
CA LYS A 70 -15.12 -4.19 10.26
C LYS A 70 -15.13 -3.58 8.86
N LYS A 71 -14.96 -4.39 7.83
CA LYS A 71 -15.02 -3.94 6.42
C LYS A 71 -16.43 -3.48 6.05
N GLU A 72 -17.47 -4.21 6.43
CA GLU A 72 -18.86 -3.82 6.20
C GLU A 72 -19.20 -2.51 6.90
N ASN A 73 -18.82 -2.36 8.17
CA ASN A 73 -19.01 -1.10 8.91
C ASN A 73 -18.28 0.08 8.25
N LEU A 74 -17.05 -0.12 7.77
CA LEU A 74 -16.32 0.90 7.03
C LEU A 74 -17.02 1.24 5.71
N GLN A 75 -17.60 0.28 5.03
CA GLN A 75 -18.35 0.51 3.80
C GLN A 75 -19.61 1.32 4.06
N TYR A 76 -20.40 1.00 5.09
CA TYR A 76 -21.56 1.81 5.48
C TYR A 76 -21.18 3.26 5.84
N LEU A 77 -20.09 3.45 6.60
CA LEU A 77 -19.60 4.79 6.94
C LEU A 77 -19.11 5.55 5.70
N TYR A 78 -18.43 4.87 4.80
CA TYR A 78 -17.99 5.46 3.52
C TYR A 78 -19.18 5.88 2.67
N ASP A 79 -20.18 5.00 2.50
CA ASP A 79 -21.38 5.29 1.72
C ASP A 79 -22.17 6.47 2.34
N ALA A 80 -22.29 6.51 3.67
CA ALA A 80 -22.93 7.62 4.37
C ALA A 80 -22.19 8.95 4.16
N LEU A 81 -20.85 8.95 4.30
CA LEU A 81 -20.00 10.12 4.08
C LEU A 81 -20.05 10.59 2.62
N GLN A 82 -20.07 9.64 1.67
CA GLN A 82 -20.19 9.94 0.25
C GLN A 82 -21.54 10.58 -0.09
N ASN A 83 -22.63 10.09 0.51
CA ASN A 83 -23.95 10.67 0.35
C ASN A 83 -24.03 12.10 0.92
N GLU A 84 -23.46 12.32 2.12
CA GLU A 84 -23.36 13.65 2.71
C GLU A 84 -22.53 14.60 1.85
N HIS A 85 -21.38 14.15 1.38
CA HIS A 85 -20.51 14.90 0.48
C HIS A 85 -21.22 15.26 -0.84
N ASN A 86 -21.93 14.30 -1.44
CA ASN A 86 -22.69 14.53 -2.68
C ASN A 86 -23.82 15.54 -2.45
N ALA A 87 -24.52 15.47 -1.31
CA ALA A 87 -25.56 16.46 -0.97
C ALA A 87 -24.98 17.87 -0.77
N LEU A 88 -23.80 17.99 -0.18
CA LEU A 88 -23.08 19.26 -0.06
C LEU A 88 -22.65 19.81 -1.43
N LEU A 89 -22.12 18.94 -2.32
CA LEU A 89 -21.73 19.34 -3.68
C LEU A 89 -22.95 19.78 -4.50
N GLU A 90 -24.08 19.10 -4.38
CA GLU A 90 -25.34 19.48 -5.03
C GLU A 90 -25.84 20.83 -4.54
N ALA A 91 -25.71 21.10 -3.23
CA ALA A 91 -26.07 22.40 -2.64
C ALA A 91 -25.20 23.56 -3.15
N VAL A 92 -23.99 23.28 -3.64
CA VAL A 92 -23.04 24.26 -4.21
C VAL A 92 -23.02 24.22 -5.74
N ASP A 93 -23.93 23.48 -6.37
CA ASP A 93 -24.01 23.28 -7.85
C ASP A 93 -22.69 22.74 -8.45
N THR A 94 -22.00 21.90 -7.69
CA THR A 94 -20.73 21.29 -8.08
C THR A 94 -20.92 19.78 -8.32
N LYS A 95 -20.38 19.25 -9.41
CA LYS A 95 -20.48 17.82 -9.72
C LYS A 95 -19.62 16.97 -8.79
N PRO A 96 -20.09 15.80 -8.36
CA PRO A 96 -19.30 14.89 -7.55
C PRO A 96 -18.07 14.38 -8.34
N THR A 97 -16.91 14.47 -7.74
CA THR A 97 -15.65 13.97 -8.31
C THR A 97 -15.33 12.62 -7.67
N THR A 98 -15.29 11.57 -8.45
CA THR A 98 -14.89 10.25 -7.97
C THR A 98 -13.36 10.18 -7.86
N MET A 99 -12.85 9.85 -6.67
CA MET A 99 -11.42 9.66 -6.48
C MET A 99 -10.96 8.40 -7.20
N GLN A 100 -10.06 8.55 -8.17
CA GLN A 100 -9.45 7.42 -8.85
C GLN A 100 -8.01 7.22 -8.37
N VAL A 101 -7.71 6.02 -7.93
CA VAL A 101 -6.36 5.59 -7.55
C VAL A 101 -6.03 4.28 -8.24
N VAL A 102 -4.83 4.18 -8.77
CA VAL A 102 -4.36 3.01 -9.52
C VAL A 102 -3.21 2.37 -8.78
N LEU A 103 -3.31 1.06 -8.50
CA LEU A 103 -2.21 0.33 -7.89
C LEU A 103 -1.10 0.09 -8.90
N SER A 104 0.11 0.53 -8.57
CA SER A 104 1.32 0.31 -9.34
C SER A 104 2.39 -0.39 -8.50
N ARG A 105 3.15 -1.26 -9.13
CA ARG A 105 4.24 -1.99 -8.52
C ARG A 105 5.59 -1.38 -8.90
N MET A 106 6.49 -1.27 -7.93
CA MET A 106 7.89 -0.94 -8.20
C MET A 106 8.56 -2.08 -8.98
N ILE A 107 9.24 -1.75 -10.07
CA ILE A 107 10.00 -2.69 -10.90
C ILE A 107 11.46 -2.73 -10.46
N SER A 108 12.10 -1.56 -10.36
CA SER A 108 13.51 -1.42 -10.00
C SER A 108 13.87 0.03 -9.70
N TYR A 109 15.06 0.25 -9.19
CA TYR A 109 15.68 1.58 -9.19
C TYR A 109 16.10 1.97 -10.61
N VAL A 110 16.07 3.28 -10.90
CA VAL A 110 16.46 3.82 -12.23
C VAL A 110 17.97 3.84 -12.39
N GLU A 111 18.70 4.18 -11.33
CA GLU A 111 20.15 4.38 -11.30
C GLU A 111 20.76 3.67 -10.10
N ILE A 112 21.97 3.16 -10.25
CA ILE A 112 22.76 2.62 -9.15
C ILE A 112 23.15 3.80 -8.24
N ASN A 113 23.03 3.61 -6.93
CA ASN A 113 23.26 4.61 -5.88
C ASN A 113 22.25 5.78 -5.80
N ASN A 114 21.18 5.76 -6.59
CA ASN A 114 20.08 6.70 -6.44
C ASN A 114 18.80 5.96 -6.05
N TYR A 115 18.57 5.84 -4.74
CA TYR A 115 17.44 5.11 -4.17
C TYR A 115 16.16 5.93 -4.08
N THR A 116 16.17 7.17 -4.58
CA THR A 116 15.01 8.07 -4.59
C THR A 116 14.29 8.12 -5.95
N LYS A 117 14.80 7.37 -6.94
CA LYS A 117 14.29 7.34 -8.30
C LYS A 117 14.00 5.89 -8.71
N ILE A 118 12.76 5.58 -9.03
CA ILE A 118 12.28 4.21 -9.26
C ILE A 118 11.52 4.06 -10.57
N TRP A 119 11.55 2.85 -11.15
CA TRP A 119 10.65 2.47 -12.23
C TRP A 119 9.40 1.81 -11.68
N LEU A 120 8.24 2.21 -12.20
CA LEU A 120 6.93 1.71 -11.81
C LEU A 120 6.25 0.99 -12.99
N ASP A 121 5.39 0.01 -12.67
CA ASP A 121 4.56 -0.68 -13.65
C ASP A 121 3.38 0.22 -14.07
N SER A 122 3.28 0.47 -15.37
CA SER A 122 2.22 1.31 -15.95
C SER A 122 1.07 0.51 -16.57
N LYS A 123 0.98 -0.82 -16.34
CA LYS A 123 -0.04 -1.67 -17.00
C LYS A 123 -1.46 -1.24 -16.70
N ASN A 124 -1.72 -0.94 -15.43
CA ASN A 124 -3.06 -0.58 -14.94
C ASN A 124 -3.40 0.91 -15.14
N LEU A 125 -2.47 1.69 -15.68
CA LEU A 125 -2.67 3.12 -15.92
C LEU A 125 -3.47 3.28 -17.22
N GLU A 126 -4.67 3.81 -17.14
CA GLU A 126 -5.52 4.08 -18.31
C GLU A 126 -5.02 5.31 -19.08
N ASN A 127 -4.65 6.35 -18.34
CA ASN A 127 -4.23 7.63 -18.88
C ASN A 127 -2.69 7.69 -19.03
N LYS A 128 -2.18 7.30 -20.18
CA LYS A 128 -0.73 7.32 -20.51
C LYS A 128 -0.35 8.56 -21.31
N ARG A 129 -0.79 9.75 -20.84
CA ARG A 129 -0.41 11.01 -21.48
C ARG A 129 1.05 11.32 -21.18
N GLU A 130 1.78 11.74 -22.21
CA GLU A 130 3.16 12.19 -22.06
C GLU A 130 3.24 13.36 -21.08
N LYS A 131 4.15 13.28 -20.12
CA LYS A 131 4.36 14.22 -19.01
C LYS A 131 3.21 14.29 -17.99
N ALA A 132 2.29 13.31 -17.97
CA ALA A 132 1.31 13.22 -16.88
C ALA A 132 2.02 12.98 -15.56
N ILE A 133 1.57 13.67 -14.50
CA ILE A 133 2.12 13.60 -13.15
C ILE A 133 1.06 12.98 -12.23
N PHE A 134 1.48 12.03 -11.40
CA PHE A 134 0.63 11.30 -10.47
C PHE A 134 1.18 11.41 -9.06
N GLY A 135 0.34 11.65 -8.07
CA GLY A 135 0.75 11.52 -6.67
C GLY A 135 0.97 10.06 -6.29
N MET A 136 2.03 9.76 -5.57
CA MET A 136 2.34 8.41 -5.08
C MET A 136 2.00 8.29 -3.60
N ILE A 137 1.14 7.34 -3.24
CA ILE A 137 0.72 7.07 -1.86
C ILE A 137 1.19 5.67 -1.46
N SER A 138 1.76 5.55 -0.27
CA SER A 138 2.06 4.29 0.40
C SER A 138 1.62 4.39 1.86
N ASP A 139 0.94 3.37 2.40
CA ASP A 139 0.42 3.33 3.78
C ASP A 139 -0.34 4.61 4.20
N ASN A 140 -1.21 5.12 3.33
CA ASN A 140 -1.97 6.38 3.52
C ASN A 140 -1.10 7.63 3.68
N LYS A 141 0.15 7.61 3.21
CA LYS A 141 1.10 8.73 3.29
C LYS A 141 1.61 9.08 1.90
N ALA A 142 1.89 10.37 1.69
CA ALA A 142 2.51 10.82 0.46
C ALA A 142 3.96 10.33 0.37
N ALA A 143 4.27 9.56 -0.65
CA ALA A 143 5.59 8.97 -0.86
C ALA A 143 6.43 9.69 -1.90
N GLY A 144 5.81 10.52 -2.75
CA GLY A 144 6.46 11.23 -3.84
C GLY A 144 5.54 11.40 -5.04
N ILE A 145 6.08 11.62 -6.20
CA ILE A 145 5.35 11.78 -7.46
C ILE A 145 5.83 10.78 -8.50
N ALA A 146 4.95 10.39 -9.42
CA ALA A 146 5.31 9.61 -10.61
C ALA A 146 5.05 10.41 -11.88
N VAL A 147 5.93 10.28 -12.87
CA VAL A 147 5.83 10.97 -14.16
C VAL A 147 5.86 9.93 -15.28
N TYR A 148 4.87 10.00 -16.17
CA TYR A 148 4.86 9.19 -17.37
C TYR A 148 5.62 9.91 -18.48
N GLN A 149 6.74 9.35 -18.93
CA GLN A 149 7.60 9.93 -19.94
C GLN A 149 8.24 8.84 -20.80
N GLU A 150 8.29 9.07 -22.12
CA GLU A 150 8.92 8.16 -23.10
C GLU A 150 8.38 6.71 -23.01
N GLY A 151 7.06 6.58 -22.80
CA GLY A 151 6.41 5.28 -22.69
C GLY A 151 6.66 4.54 -21.37
N ARG A 152 7.26 5.18 -20.36
CA ARG A 152 7.62 4.58 -19.07
C ARG A 152 7.15 5.43 -17.90
N LEU A 153 6.83 4.78 -16.79
CA LEU A 153 6.43 5.45 -15.56
C LEU A 153 7.60 5.49 -14.58
N GLN A 154 8.03 6.70 -14.22
CA GLN A 154 9.14 6.95 -13.33
C GLN A 154 8.68 7.62 -12.05
N GLY A 155 8.98 7.01 -10.90
CA GLY A 155 8.69 7.57 -9.58
C GLY A 155 9.87 8.35 -9.01
N PHE A 156 9.57 9.49 -8.40
CA PHE A 156 10.49 10.35 -7.64
C PHE A 156 9.99 10.41 -6.21
N LEU A 157 10.72 9.81 -5.27
CA LEU A 157 10.36 9.78 -3.85
C LEU A 157 10.62 11.15 -3.20
N ASN A 158 10.10 11.36 -2.00
CA ASN A 158 10.23 12.62 -1.24
C ASN A 158 11.68 13.10 -1.02
N GLY A 159 12.67 12.21 -1.14
CA GLY A 159 14.10 12.56 -1.10
C GLY A 159 14.72 12.92 -2.46
N ASN A 160 13.92 13.08 -3.52
CA ASN A 160 14.42 13.39 -4.86
C ASN A 160 14.21 14.87 -5.21
N GLU A 161 15.21 15.51 -5.81
CA GLU A 161 15.14 16.93 -6.21
C GLU A 161 14.03 17.23 -7.22
N LYS A 162 13.57 16.23 -7.98
CA LYS A 162 12.48 16.37 -8.94
C LYS A 162 11.10 16.15 -8.31
N CYS A 163 11.06 15.76 -7.04
CA CYS A 163 9.82 15.60 -6.31
C CYS A 163 9.40 16.94 -5.72
N SER A 164 8.26 17.47 -6.20
CA SER A 164 7.69 18.69 -5.66
C SER A 164 6.17 18.67 -5.81
N TYR A 165 5.47 19.08 -4.76
CA TYR A 165 4.01 19.15 -4.73
C TYR A 165 3.51 20.11 -3.64
N SER A 166 2.25 20.55 -3.76
CA SER A 166 1.64 21.52 -2.85
C SER A 166 1.15 20.89 -1.55
N VAL A 167 1.34 21.58 -0.44
CA VAL A 167 1.00 21.11 0.91
C VAL A 167 0.36 22.22 1.76
N ASN A 168 -0.31 21.79 2.84
CA ASN A 168 -0.80 22.63 3.93
C ASN A 168 -0.16 22.17 5.24
N ILE A 169 0.19 23.13 6.11
CA ILE A 169 0.86 22.87 7.39
C ILE A 169 -0.03 23.35 8.55
N GLY A 170 -0.12 22.51 9.57
CA GLY A 170 -0.78 22.80 10.83
C GLY A 170 -2.29 23.00 10.71
N ASP A 171 -2.91 23.32 11.83
CA ASP A 171 -4.37 23.55 11.92
C ASP A 171 -4.81 24.80 11.15
N ASN A 172 -3.91 25.77 10.98
CA ASN A 172 -4.16 27.00 10.22
C ASN A 172 -4.06 26.80 8.70
N THR A 173 -3.83 25.58 8.23
CA THR A 173 -3.73 25.23 6.80
C THR A 173 -2.78 26.13 6.01
N MET A 174 -1.59 26.42 6.57
CA MET A 174 -0.60 27.28 5.92
C MET A 174 -0.09 26.67 4.63
N PRO A 175 -0.29 27.30 3.47
CA PRO A 175 0.13 26.74 2.19
C PRO A 175 1.65 26.78 2.04
N GLY A 176 2.19 25.81 1.32
CA GLY A 176 3.59 25.75 0.96
C GLY A 176 3.85 24.72 -0.13
N VAL A 177 5.10 24.60 -0.54
CA VAL A 177 5.55 23.65 -1.56
C VAL A 177 6.56 22.69 -0.93
N ALA A 178 6.19 21.42 -0.85
CA ALA A 178 7.10 20.37 -0.42
C ALA A 178 8.10 20.05 -1.54
N LYS A 179 9.39 20.02 -1.21
CA LYS A 179 10.47 19.68 -2.14
C LYS A 179 11.69 19.17 -1.39
N TYR A 180 12.60 18.53 -2.10
CA TYR A 180 13.91 18.19 -1.56
C TYR A 180 14.92 19.27 -1.90
N ASP A 181 15.67 19.73 -0.90
CA ASP A 181 16.81 20.62 -1.03
C ASP A 181 18.09 19.86 -0.65
N ILE A 182 19.15 19.97 -1.46
CA ILE A 182 20.38 19.21 -1.25
C ILE A 182 21.09 19.55 0.07
N ASN A 183 20.92 20.78 0.58
CA ASN A 183 21.56 21.24 1.78
C ASN A 183 20.68 21.09 3.03
N LYS A 184 19.34 21.19 2.86
CA LYS A 184 18.37 21.23 3.95
C LYS A 184 17.58 19.94 4.11
N GLY A 185 17.62 19.04 3.10
CA GLY A 185 16.82 17.82 3.05
C GLY A 185 15.39 18.08 2.54
N PHE A 186 14.41 17.36 3.06
CA PHE A 186 13.01 17.54 2.68
C PHE A 186 12.42 18.74 3.42
N VAL A 187 12.00 19.74 2.66
CA VAL A 187 11.51 21.03 3.17
C VAL A 187 10.18 21.40 2.55
N VAL A 188 9.42 22.23 3.26
CA VAL A 188 8.31 23.00 2.70
C VAL A 188 8.75 24.45 2.59
N ASP A 189 8.72 24.96 1.38
CA ASP A 189 9.15 26.31 1.04
C ASP A 189 7.95 27.23 0.71
N TYR A 190 8.19 28.54 0.61
CA TYR A 190 7.20 29.56 0.28
C TYR A 190 6.00 29.63 1.25
N ILE A 191 6.21 29.32 2.52
CA ILE A 191 5.18 29.42 3.54
C ILE A 191 5.03 30.93 3.91
N PRO A 192 3.82 31.50 3.95
CA PRO A 192 3.60 32.87 4.41
C PRO A 192 4.18 33.11 5.81
N LEU A 193 4.64 34.34 6.10
CA LEU A 193 5.21 34.68 7.42
C LEU A 193 4.21 34.54 8.58
N TYR A 194 2.94 34.74 8.31
CA TYR A 194 1.88 34.74 9.32
C TYR A 194 0.64 33.96 8.83
N PRO A 195 0.01 33.15 9.69
CA PRO A 195 0.47 32.72 11.01
C PRO A 195 1.80 31.95 10.96
N ARG A 196 2.50 31.88 12.09
CA ARG A 196 3.75 31.11 12.18
C ARG A 196 3.46 29.60 12.22
N VAL A 197 4.29 28.85 11.53
CA VAL A 197 4.34 27.38 11.62
C VAL A 197 5.15 27.01 12.86
N GLU A 198 4.67 26.02 13.59
CA GLU A 198 5.31 25.52 14.81
C GLU A 198 6.01 24.17 14.58
N ILE A 199 7.05 23.91 15.39
CA ILE A 199 7.70 22.59 15.40
C ILE A 199 6.69 21.57 15.94
N GLY A 200 6.55 20.45 15.23
CA GLY A 200 5.56 19.41 15.55
C GLY A 200 4.28 19.52 14.73
N ASP A 201 4.08 20.58 13.96
CA ASP A 201 2.94 20.72 13.05
C ASP A 201 2.92 19.57 12.02
N ASN A 202 1.74 19.05 11.76
CA ASN A 202 1.52 18.07 10.71
C ASN A 202 1.48 18.74 9.34
N VAL A 203 2.02 18.06 8.35
CA VAL A 203 2.01 18.48 6.95
C VAL A 203 1.12 17.54 6.16
N TYR A 204 0.19 18.09 5.39
CA TYR A 204 -0.74 17.35 4.54
C TYR A 204 -0.69 17.88 3.11
N THR A 205 -1.03 17.07 2.13
CA THR A 205 -1.22 17.54 0.75
C THR A 205 -2.37 18.53 0.66
N SER A 206 -2.23 19.57 -0.17
CA SER A 206 -3.26 20.60 -0.32
C SER A 206 -4.24 20.35 -1.47
N GLY A 207 -3.82 19.60 -2.49
CA GLY A 207 -4.59 19.36 -3.71
C GLY A 207 -4.57 20.51 -4.73
N PHE A 208 -3.93 21.66 -4.44
CA PHE A 208 -3.94 22.84 -5.33
C PHE A 208 -3.21 22.62 -6.66
N ASP A 209 -2.22 21.75 -6.69
CA ASP A 209 -1.46 21.38 -7.90
C ASP A 209 -2.07 20.23 -8.70
N GLU A 210 -3.18 19.67 -8.20
CA GLU A 210 -3.88 18.54 -8.83
C GLU A 210 -3.02 17.26 -8.97
N ILE A 211 -1.97 17.15 -8.16
CA ILE A 211 -1.12 15.95 -8.09
C ILE A 211 -1.67 14.97 -7.04
N PHE A 212 -2.12 15.51 -5.91
CA PHE A 212 -2.71 14.75 -4.81
C PHE A 212 -4.12 15.23 -4.48
N TYR A 213 -4.91 14.36 -3.89
CA TYR A 213 -6.08 14.82 -3.14
C TYR A 213 -5.64 15.52 -1.86
N PRO A 214 -6.42 16.48 -1.35
CA PRO A 214 -6.11 17.15 -0.10
C PRO A 214 -6.18 16.19 1.09
N GLY A 215 -5.35 16.44 2.12
CA GLY A 215 -5.42 15.73 3.40
C GLY A 215 -4.59 14.44 3.50
N ILE A 216 -3.75 14.12 2.53
CA ILE A 216 -2.82 12.97 2.63
C ILE A 216 -1.62 13.39 3.49
N PHE A 217 -1.31 12.60 4.51
CA PHE A 217 -0.23 12.91 5.43
C PHE A 217 1.14 12.84 4.76
N VAL A 218 1.95 13.90 4.92
CA VAL A 218 3.28 14.06 4.32
C VAL A 218 4.38 13.87 5.36
N GLY A 219 4.23 14.48 6.55
CA GLY A 219 5.25 14.43 7.59
C GLY A 219 5.00 15.42 8.72
N ILE A 220 6.03 15.66 9.52
CA ILE A 220 5.98 16.53 10.71
C ILE A 220 7.11 17.55 10.62
N VAL A 221 6.83 18.80 10.98
CA VAL A 221 7.80 19.90 11.02
C VAL A 221 8.84 19.65 12.10
N GLU A 222 10.13 19.64 11.74
CA GLU A 222 11.27 19.49 12.66
C GLU A 222 11.90 20.84 13.03
N SER A 223 11.95 21.77 12.09
CA SER A 223 12.49 23.12 12.31
C SER A 223 11.89 24.10 11.33
N VAL A 224 11.89 25.38 11.71
CA VAL A 224 11.38 26.48 10.89
C VAL A 224 12.44 27.58 10.81
N GLU A 225 12.68 28.10 9.63
CA GLU A 225 13.59 29.22 9.33
C GLU A 225 12.82 30.33 8.61
N GLU A 226 13.13 31.57 8.89
CA GLU A 226 12.64 32.72 8.10
C GLU A 226 13.64 33.08 7.00
N SER A 227 13.19 33.24 5.78
CA SER A 227 14.01 33.59 4.62
C SER A 227 13.27 34.54 3.69
N GLN A 228 13.84 35.70 3.44
CA GLN A 228 13.41 36.65 2.39
C GLN A 228 11.90 36.95 2.34
N GLY A 229 11.24 36.99 3.50
CA GLY A 229 9.80 37.32 3.58
C GLY A 229 8.83 36.14 3.57
N TYR A 230 9.34 34.92 3.72
CA TYR A 230 8.57 33.70 3.90
C TYR A 230 9.23 32.76 4.91
N GLN A 231 8.53 31.73 5.36
CA GLN A 231 9.05 30.69 6.22
C GLN A 231 9.45 29.47 5.37
N ILE A 232 10.50 28.78 5.79
CA ILE A 232 10.92 27.47 5.29
C ILE A 232 10.82 26.49 6.46
N ALA A 233 10.02 25.44 6.32
CA ALA A 233 9.94 24.40 7.33
C ALA A 233 10.70 23.15 6.86
N ARG A 234 11.64 22.69 7.66
CA ARG A 234 12.24 21.36 7.48
C ARG A 234 11.28 20.31 8.02
N VAL A 235 11.01 19.30 7.22
CA VAL A 235 10.00 18.28 7.52
C VAL A 235 10.62 16.90 7.55
N LYS A 236 10.29 16.12 8.58
CA LYS A 236 10.56 14.70 8.61
C LYS A 236 9.49 13.98 7.80
N PRO A 237 9.83 13.44 6.63
CA PRO A 237 8.84 12.78 5.79
C PRO A 237 8.31 11.52 6.48
N ALA A 238 7.01 11.27 6.34
CA ALA A 238 6.35 10.09 6.91
C ALA A 238 6.71 8.79 6.19
N THR A 239 7.22 8.89 4.94
CA THR A 239 7.64 7.77 4.11
C THR A 239 9.13 7.92 3.80
N ILE A 240 9.92 6.93 4.16
CA ILE A 240 11.37 6.89 3.94
C ILE A 240 11.71 5.65 3.13
N GLY A 241 12.36 5.84 1.96
CA GLY A 241 12.79 4.76 1.09
C GLY A 241 11.71 4.32 0.09
N ALA A 242 12.02 3.25 -0.66
CA ALA A 242 11.13 2.71 -1.67
C ALA A 242 10.32 1.53 -1.12
N GLU A 243 9.04 1.52 -1.44
CA GLU A 243 8.09 0.46 -1.14
C GLU A 243 7.83 -0.41 -2.38
N GLN A 244 7.26 -1.60 -2.17
CA GLN A 244 6.98 -2.52 -3.27
C GLN A 244 5.77 -2.07 -4.10
N PHE A 245 4.79 -1.40 -3.50
CA PHE A 245 3.55 -0.98 -4.11
C PHE A 245 3.21 0.46 -3.75
N TYR A 246 2.63 1.18 -4.71
CA TYR A 246 2.14 2.55 -4.56
C TYR A 246 0.74 2.67 -5.16
N TRP A 247 -0.11 3.46 -4.53
CA TRP A 247 -1.33 3.95 -5.12
C TRP A 247 -1.02 5.26 -5.85
N LEU A 248 -1.32 5.30 -7.13
CA LEU A 248 -1.15 6.48 -7.98
C LEU A 248 -2.45 7.25 -8.04
N VAL A 249 -2.41 8.53 -7.73
CA VAL A 249 -3.54 9.46 -7.85
C VAL A 249 -3.56 10.01 -9.27
N ASP A 250 -4.65 9.76 -10.02
CA ASP A 250 -4.87 10.28 -11.37
C ASP A 250 -6.06 11.25 -11.37
N ILE A 251 -5.79 12.54 -11.15
CA ILE A 251 -6.82 13.59 -11.16
C ILE A 251 -7.19 14.00 -12.60
N ASP A 252 -6.26 13.87 -13.52
CA ASP A 252 -6.46 14.27 -14.91
C ASP A 252 -7.41 13.36 -15.70
N SER A 253 -7.52 12.08 -15.32
CA SER A 253 -8.49 11.16 -15.93
C SER A 253 -9.92 11.66 -15.72
N LEU A 254 -10.18 12.29 -14.60
CA LEU A 254 -11.49 12.87 -14.26
C LEU A 254 -11.82 14.09 -15.14
N LYS A 255 -10.83 14.92 -15.49
CA LYS A 255 -11.05 16.07 -16.37
C LYS A 255 -11.42 15.65 -17.78
N SER A 256 -10.83 14.57 -18.30
CA SER A 256 -11.14 14.08 -19.65
C SER A 256 -12.55 13.51 -19.78
N GLU A 257 -13.15 13.05 -18.69
CA GLU A 257 -14.51 12.51 -18.65
C GLU A 257 -15.57 13.63 -18.62
N PHE A 258 -15.22 14.85 -18.12
CA PHE A 258 -16.14 15.96 -17.96
C PHE A 258 -16.00 17.07 -19.01
N LEU A 259 -14.92 17.09 -19.81
CA LEU A 259 -14.80 18.01 -20.93
C LEU A 259 -15.42 17.36 -22.16
N PRO A 260 -16.51 17.92 -22.76
CA PRO A 260 -16.98 17.45 -24.05
C PRO A 260 -15.84 17.57 -25.05
N GLN A 261 -15.56 16.50 -25.80
CA GLN A 261 -14.63 16.56 -26.91
C GLN A 261 -15.08 17.69 -27.81
N GLN A 262 -14.36 18.80 -27.79
CA GLN A 262 -14.51 19.83 -28.82
C GLN A 262 -14.07 19.16 -30.11
N ASN A 263 -15.07 18.75 -30.90
CA ASN A 263 -14.86 18.30 -32.25
C ASN A 263 -14.06 19.38 -32.98
N THR A 264 -12.84 19.06 -33.33
CA THR A 264 -12.00 19.81 -34.26
C THR A 264 -12.51 19.54 -35.68
N GLU A 265 -13.78 19.89 -35.93
CA GLU A 265 -14.40 19.96 -37.24
C GLU A 265 -14.99 21.36 -37.42
N SER A 266 -14.16 22.34 -37.69
CA SER A 266 -14.55 23.57 -38.42
C SER A 266 -13.36 24.51 -38.63
N GLN A 267 -12.37 24.04 -39.39
CA GLN A 267 -11.46 24.93 -40.10
C GLN A 267 -11.17 24.38 -41.48
N ASP A 268 -12.19 24.32 -42.33
CA ASP A 268 -12.00 24.23 -43.78
C ASP A 268 -13.21 24.75 -44.57
N ASN A 269 -13.69 25.95 -44.23
CA ASN A 269 -14.69 26.64 -45.07
C ASN A 269 -14.67 28.18 -44.89
N THR A 270 -13.52 28.82 -44.97
CA THR A 270 -13.47 30.28 -45.12
C THR A 270 -12.28 30.73 -46.02
N THR A 271 -12.26 30.14 -47.24
CA THR A 271 -11.41 30.71 -48.26
C THR A 271 -12.16 30.71 -49.60
N LYS A 272 -13.34 31.32 -49.60
CA LYS A 272 -14.05 31.75 -50.82
C LYS A 272 -15.05 32.80 -50.43
N ILE A 273 -14.68 34.05 -50.36
CA ILE A 273 -15.44 35.26 -50.62
C ILE A 273 -14.50 36.43 -50.27
N PHE A 274 -13.82 36.93 -51.23
CA PHE A 274 -13.45 38.36 -51.40
C PHE A 274 -12.59 38.49 -52.65
N ASP A 275 -13.24 38.34 -53.80
CA ASP A 275 -12.76 38.89 -55.06
C ASP A 275 -13.71 40.04 -55.41
N PHE A 276 -13.46 41.22 -54.87
CA PHE A 276 -14.01 42.46 -55.32
C PHE A 276 -12.83 43.34 -55.75
N ASN A 277 -12.57 43.36 -57.07
CA ASN A 277 -12.23 44.56 -57.83
C ASN A 277 -11.73 44.18 -59.22
N LYS A 278 -12.63 44.28 -60.17
CA LYS A 278 -12.35 44.72 -61.53
C LYS A 278 -13.66 45.31 -62.06
N GLU A 279 -13.77 46.59 -61.97
CA GLU A 279 -13.99 47.59 -62.99
C GLU A 279 -13.96 48.97 -62.34
#